data_38285f8ffcf7f55be16f0400aca61073
#
_entry.id   38285f8ffcf7f55be16f0400aca61073
#
_cell.length_a   1.000
_cell.length_b   1.000
_cell.length_c   1.000
_cell.angle_alpha   90.00
_cell.angle_beta   90.00
_cell.angle_gamma   90.00
#
_symmetry.space_group_name_H-M   'P 1'
#
loop_
_entity.id
_entity.type
_entity.pdbx_description
1 polymer ?
#
loop_
_entity_poly.entity_id
_entity_poly.type
_entity_poly.pdbx_seq_one_letter_code
_entity_poly.pdbx_strand_id
1 'polypeptide(L)'
;IMFIDELHTIVGAGKTDGAMDAGNMLKPMLARGELHCIGATTLNEYRQYIEKDAALERRFQPVMVDEPTVEDTISILRGIKERYEVFHGVKISDGALVSAAVLSNRYITDRFLPDKAIDLVDEACAMIKTELDSMPVEVDEITRKIMQLEIEETALKKEEDNLSKQRLADLQAELAELKDQANSLKAKWENEKAAVEKIRTLKEEMEQVKADIQAAQRNYDLNKAAELQYGKLPAIQKELAEAESTASDKERELVHEVVSEDE
;
A
#
# COMPACT_ATOMS: atom_id res chain seq x y z
N ILE A 1 2.70 -28.78 -13.41
CA ILE A 1 1.55 -28.01 -13.96
C ILE A 1 2.07 -26.65 -14.36
N MET A 2 1.85 -26.25 -15.60
CA MET A 2 2.20 -24.93 -16.13
C MET A 2 0.97 -24.00 -15.98
N PHE A 3 1.18 -22.77 -15.55
CA PHE A 3 0.16 -21.72 -15.59
C PHE A 3 0.51 -20.73 -16.70
N ILE A 4 -0.46 -20.41 -17.56
CA ILE A 4 -0.32 -19.45 -18.65
C ILE A 4 -1.39 -18.40 -18.49
N ASP A 5 -0.96 -17.19 -18.12
CA ASP A 5 -1.83 -16.04 -18.11
C ASP A 5 -2.04 -15.53 -19.54
N GLU A 6 -3.21 -14.95 -19.79
CA GLU A 6 -3.60 -14.47 -21.13
C GLU A 6 -3.38 -15.51 -22.24
N LEU A 7 -3.85 -16.75 -22.02
CA LEU A 7 -3.65 -17.89 -22.92
C LEU A 7 -3.98 -17.55 -24.40
N HIS A 8 -4.91 -16.64 -24.62
CA HIS A 8 -5.29 -16.17 -25.96
C HIS A 8 -4.14 -15.50 -26.72
N THR A 9 -3.16 -14.89 -26.04
CA THR A 9 -2.00 -14.26 -26.69
C THR A 9 -1.11 -15.27 -27.39
N ILE A 10 -0.98 -16.47 -26.79
CA ILE A 10 -0.19 -17.55 -27.37
C ILE A 10 -0.89 -18.17 -28.58
N VAL A 11 -2.23 -18.26 -28.53
CA VAL A 11 -3.05 -18.87 -29.58
C VAL A 11 -3.23 -17.91 -30.77
N GLY A 12 -3.25 -16.59 -30.51
CA GLY A 12 -3.42 -15.55 -31.53
C GLY A 12 -2.15 -15.10 -32.24
N ALA A 13 -0.98 -15.40 -31.71
CA ALA A 13 0.31 -14.89 -32.19
C ALA A 13 0.76 -15.39 -33.57
N GLY A 14 0.11 -16.44 -34.09
CA GLY A 14 0.52 -17.10 -35.37
C GLY A 14 -0.04 -16.49 -36.65
N LYS A 15 -0.70 -15.32 -36.60
CA LYS A 15 -1.32 -14.71 -37.81
C LYS A 15 -0.41 -13.75 -38.58
N THR A 16 0.81 -13.50 -38.13
CA THR A 16 1.81 -12.78 -38.91
C THR A 16 2.73 -13.73 -39.62
N ASP A 17 2.87 -13.60 -40.93
CA ASP A 17 3.71 -14.42 -41.78
C ASP A 17 5.13 -14.53 -41.18
N GLY A 18 5.54 -15.76 -40.82
CA GLY A 18 6.87 -16.09 -40.34
C GLY A 18 7.07 -16.22 -38.82
N ALA A 19 6.06 -15.98 -37.99
CA ALA A 19 6.14 -16.27 -36.56
C ALA A 19 5.77 -17.73 -36.27
N MET A 20 6.60 -18.42 -35.49
CA MET A 20 6.33 -19.78 -35.05
C MET A 20 5.12 -19.74 -34.12
N ASP A 21 3.99 -20.30 -34.55
CA ASP A 21 2.75 -20.35 -33.78
C ASP A 21 2.95 -21.23 -32.54
N ALA A 22 3.18 -20.60 -31.41
CA ALA A 22 3.36 -21.29 -30.14
C ALA A 22 2.14 -22.17 -29.77
N GLY A 23 0.91 -21.76 -30.18
CA GLY A 23 -0.27 -22.56 -30.05
C GLY A 23 -0.17 -23.91 -30.77
N ASN A 24 0.41 -23.94 -31.96
CA ASN A 24 0.59 -25.20 -32.70
C ASN A 24 1.67 -26.12 -32.07
N MET A 25 2.63 -25.55 -31.33
CA MET A 25 3.60 -26.36 -30.54
C MET A 25 2.96 -26.98 -29.29
N LEU A 26 2.07 -26.26 -28.62
CA LEU A 26 1.40 -26.75 -27.40
C LEU A 26 0.36 -27.82 -27.69
N LYS A 27 -0.36 -27.73 -28.80
CA LYS A 27 -1.41 -28.68 -29.18
C LYS A 27 -0.98 -30.16 -29.14
N PRO A 28 0.16 -30.59 -29.72
CA PRO A 28 0.61 -31.95 -29.64
C PRO A 28 0.99 -32.39 -28.22
N MET A 29 1.62 -31.53 -27.42
CA MET A 29 2.04 -31.84 -26.06
C MET A 29 0.84 -32.02 -25.12
N LEU A 30 -0.17 -31.15 -25.27
CA LEU A 30 -1.45 -31.28 -24.56
C LEU A 30 -2.20 -32.57 -24.97
N ALA A 31 -2.16 -32.91 -26.27
CA ALA A 31 -2.83 -34.11 -26.77
C ALA A 31 -2.23 -35.41 -26.24
N ARG A 32 -0.91 -35.44 -26.03
CA ARG A 32 -0.17 -36.62 -25.51
C ARG A 32 -0.16 -36.69 -23.97
N GLY A 33 -0.73 -35.65 -23.29
CA GLY A 33 -0.67 -35.58 -21.84
C GLY A 33 0.72 -35.26 -21.27
N GLU A 34 1.64 -34.84 -22.12
CA GLU A 34 3.02 -34.43 -21.72
C GLU A 34 3.00 -33.11 -20.98
N LEU A 35 2.02 -32.24 -21.27
CA LEU A 35 1.83 -30.95 -20.67
C LEU A 35 0.50 -30.87 -19.93
N HIS A 36 0.56 -30.58 -18.62
CA HIS A 36 -0.59 -30.21 -17.81
C HIS A 36 -0.56 -28.69 -17.64
N CYS A 37 -1.60 -28.02 -18.14
CA CYS A 37 -1.65 -26.57 -18.22
C CYS A 37 -2.96 -26.03 -17.62
N ILE A 38 -2.85 -24.91 -16.91
CA ILE A 38 -3.97 -24.05 -16.52
C ILE A 38 -3.79 -22.74 -17.29
N GLY A 39 -4.76 -22.38 -18.11
CA GLY A 39 -4.77 -21.13 -18.86
C GLY A 39 -5.82 -20.16 -18.30
N ALA A 40 -5.46 -18.90 -18.12
CA ALA A 40 -6.38 -17.83 -17.78
C ALA A 40 -6.63 -16.95 -19.01
N THR A 41 -7.87 -16.49 -19.17
CA THR A 41 -8.27 -15.57 -20.25
C THR A 41 -9.62 -14.93 -19.92
N THR A 42 -10.00 -13.89 -20.63
CA THR A 42 -11.35 -13.30 -20.53
C THR A 42 -12.36 -14.08 -21.36
N LEU A 43 -13.65 -13.93 -21.02
CA LEU A 43 -14.75 -14.60 -21.76
C LEU A 43 -14.79 -14.20 -23.24
N ASN A 44 -14.54 -12.96 -23.56
CA ASN A 44 -14.56 -12.46 -24.92
C ASN A 44 -13.43 -13.06 -25.76
N GLU A 45 -12.25 -13.12 -25.18
CA GLU A 45 -11.06 -13.69 -25.83
C GLU A 45 -11.13 -15.21 -25.92
N TYR A 46 -11.70 -15.88 -24.90
CA TYR A 46 -12.01 -17.32 -24.96
C TYR A 46 -12.88 -17.63 -26.18
N ARG A 47 -14.02 -16.93 -26.35
CA ARG A 47 -14.93 -17.08 -27.50
C ARG A 47 -14.26 -16.76 -28.83
N GLN A 48 -13.38 -15.77 -28.84
CA GLN A 48 -12.73 -15.33 -30.08
C GLN A 48 -11.60 -16.25 -30.53
N TYR A 49 -10.80 -16.76 -29.60
CA TYR A 49 -9.54 -17.46 -29.91
C TYR A 49 -9.54 -18.93 -29.53
N ILE A 50 -10.12 -19.33 -28.40
CA ILE A 50 -10.05 -20.71 -27.89
C ILE A 50 -11.22 -21.55 -28.43
N GLU A 51 -12.45 -21.07 -28.27
CA GLU A 51 -13.68 -21.79 -28.68
C GLU A 51 -13.73 -22.04 -30.21
N LYS A 52 -13.17 -21.15 -31.00
CA LYS A 52 -13.07 -21.32 -32.45
C LYS A 52 -12.03 -22.33 -32.91
N ASP A 53 -11.09 -22.70 -32.05
CA ASP A 53 -10.08 -23.70 -32.35
C ASP A 53 -10.49 -25.05 -31.71
N ALA A 54 -11.16 -25.90 -32.51
CA ALA A 54 -11.64 -27.19 -32.06
C ALA A 54 -10.56 -28.11 -31.49
N ALA A 55 -9.28 -27.84 -31.75
CA ALA A 55 -8.17 -28.61 -31.19
C ALA A 55 -7.85 -28.15 -29.77
N LEU A 56 -8.01 -26.89 -29.44
CA LEU A 56 -7.80 -26.35 -28.08
C LEU A 56 -9.05 -26.57 -27.22
N GLU A 57 -10.25 -26.28 -27.75
CA GLU A 57 -11.52 -26.47 -27.07
C GLU A 57 -11.64 -27.86 -26.43
N ARG A 58 -11.25 -28.91 -27.16
CA ARG A 58 -11.33 -30.29 -26.65
C ARG A 58 -10.26 -30.62 -25.59
N ARG A 59 -9.29 -29.76 -25.37
CA ARG A 59 -8.15 -30.02 -24.47
C ARG A 59 -8.18 -29.17 -23.20
N PHE A 60 -9.00 -28.13 -23.18
CA PHE A 60 -9.22 -27.29 -22.02
C PHE A 60 -10.64 -27.42 -21.52
N GLN A 61 -10.80 -27.78 -20.26
CA GLN A 61 -12.09 -27.72 -19.58
C GLN A 61 -12.29 -26.30 -19.06
N PRO A 62 -13.30 -25.55 -19.54
CA PRO A 62 -13.56 -24.20 -19.04
C PRO A 62 -14.04 -24.26 -17.58
N VAL A 63 -13.46 -23.38 -16.76
CA VAL A 63 -13.87 -23.12 -15.39
C VAL A 63 -14.21 -21.64 -15.30
N MET A 64 -15.48 -21.34 -15.04
CA MET A 64 -15.95 -19.96 -14.86
C MET A 64 -15.52 -19.45 -13.49
N VAL A 65 -14.98 -18.24 -13.47
CA VAL A 65 -14.67 -17.50 -12.24
C VAL A 65 -15.55 -16.26 -12.27
N ASP A 66 -16.63 -16.30 -11.51
CA ASP A 66 -17.57 -15.18 -11.40
C ASP A 66 -17.03 -14.08 -10.48
N GLU A 67 -17.58 -12.87 -10.64
CA GLU A 67 -17.30 -11.75 -9.73
C GLU A 67 -17.75 -12.11 -8.30
N PRO A 68 -16.90 -11.90 -7.28
CA PRO A 68 -17.26 -12.18 -5.90
C PRO A 68 -18.34 -11.22 -5.41
N THR A 69 -19.10 -11.67 -4.41
CA THR A 69 -20.07 -10.80 -3.72
C THR A 69 -19.37 -9.74 -2.87
N VAL A 70 -20.11 -8.74 -2.38
CA VAL A 70 -19.57 -7.75 -1.45
C VAL A 70 -19.04 -8.41 -0.18
N GLU A 71 -19.75 -9.40 0.37
CA GLU A 71 -19.33 -10.14 1.57
C GLU A 71 -18.05 -10.95 1.33
N ASP A 72 -17.95 -11.62 0.16
CA ASP A 72 -16.72 -12.31 -0.24
C ASP A 72 -15.56 -11.33 -0.41
N THR A 73 -15.82 -10.17 -1.01
CA THR A 73 -14.82 -9.10 -1.20
C THR A 73 -14.29 -8.58 0.13
N ILE A 74 -15.16 -8.33 1.12
CA ILE A 74 -14.74 -7.94 2.47
C ILE A 74 -13.82 -9.01 3.07
N SER A 75 -14.15 -10.29 2.89
CA SER A 75 -13.32 -11.40 3.38
C SER A 75 -11.95 -11.43 2.69
N ILE A 76 -11.91 -11.18 1.38
CA ILE A 76 -10.67 -11.05 0.59
C ILE A 76 -9.83 -9.87 1.11
N LEU A 77 -10.44 -8.69 1.26
CA LEU A 77 -9.76 -7.49 1.75
C LEU A 77 -9.17 -7.71 3.15
N ARG A 78 -9.90 -8.36 4.06
CA ARG A 78 -9.36 -8.75 5.38
C ARG A 78 -8.16 -9.68 5.27
N GLY A 79 -8.17 -10.59 4.29
CA GLY A 79 -7.05 -11.52 4.05
C GLY A 79 -5.78 -10.86 3.50
N ILE A 80 -5.91 -9.75 2.78
CA ILE A 80 -4.76 -9.02 2.21
C ILE A 80 -4.37 -7.77 3.02
N LYS A 81 -5.20 -7.34 3.98
CA LYS A 81 -5.04 -6.16 4.82
C LYS A 81 -3.61 -6.00 5.34
N GLU A 82 -3.08 -7.02 6.02
CA GLU A 82 -1.75 -6.97 6.64
C GLU A 82 -0.65 -6.61 5.64
N ARG A 83 -0.75 -7.10 4.40
CA ARG A 83 0.23 -6.80 3.34
C ARG A 83 0.20 -5.33 2.92
N TYR A 84 -1.01 -4.75 2.80
CA TYR A 84 -1.17 -3.33 2.47
C TYR A 84 -0.71 -2.43 3.62
N GLU A 85 -1.04 -2.81 4.87
CA GLU A 85 -0.56 -2.10 6.05
C GLU A 85 0.97 -2.05 6.12
N VAL A 86 1.65 -3.17 5.82
CA VAL A 86 3.11 -3.23 5.78
C VAL A 86 3.68 -2.42 4.61
N PHE A 87 3.10 -2.57 3.41
CA PHE A 87 3.60 -1.91 2.20
C PHE A 87 3.50 -0.38 2.27
N HIS A 88 2.39 0.14 2.77
CA HIS A 88 2.18 1.59 2.91
C HIS A 88 2.67 2.15 4.25
N GLY A 89 2.86 1.31 5.26
CA GLY A 89 3.24 1.72 6.60
C GLY A 89 2.11 2.41 7.37
N VAL A 90 0.87 2.03 7.10
CA VAL A 90 -0.35 2.58 7.69
C VAL A 90 -1.16 1.49 8.38
N LYS A 91 -2.18 1.84 9.16
CA LYS A 91 -3.17 0.92 9.70
C LYS A 91 -4.48 1.09 8.94
N ILE A 92 -5.18 0.00 8.68
CA ILE A 92 -6.47 0.03 7.99
C ILE A 92 -7.56 -0.41 8.97
N SER A 93 -8.59 0.40 9.16
CA SER A 93 -9.74 0.02 9.98
C SER A 93 -10.59 -1.05 9.28
N ASP A 94 -11.34 -1.85 10.03
CA ASP A 94 -12.28 -2.79 9.42
C ASP A 94 -13.43 -2.07 8.70
N GLY A 95 -13.84 -0.91 9.23
CA GLY A 95 -14.82 -0.04 8.61
C GLY A 95 -14.41 0.40 7.21
N ALA A 96 -13.15 0.83 7.02
CA ALA A 96 -12.61 1.21 5.71
C ALA A 96 -12.72 0.07 4.69
N LEU A 97 -12.42 -1.18 5.08
CA LEU A 97 -12.55 -2.34 4.19
C LEU A 97 -13.99 -2.61 3.78
N VAL A 98 -14.92 -2.49 4.75
CA VAL A 98 -16.36 -2.65 4.48
C VAL A 98 -16.84 -1.53 3.55
N SER A 99 -16.47 -0.27 3.84
CA SER A 99 -16.85 0.88 3.02
C SER A 99 -16.26 0.78 1.62
N ALA A 100 -14.99 0.39 1.47
CA ALA A 100 -14.36 0.18 0.16
C ALA A 100 -15.12 -0.84 -0.69
N ALA A 101 -15.53 -1.99 -0.12
CA ALA A 101 -16.29 -3.01 -0.83
C ALA A 101 -17.70 -2.52 -1.22
N VAL A 102 -18.41 -1.86 -0.30
CA VAL A 102 -19.78 -1.38 -0.53
C VAL A 102 -19.81 -0.22 -1.51
N LEU A 103 -18.95 0.80 -1.30
CA LEU A 103 -18.93 2.01 -2.12
C LEU A 103 -18.41 1.73 -3.52
N SER A 104 -17.35 0.92 -3.68
CA SER A 104 -16.86 0.52 -5.01
C SER A 104 -17.93 -0.23 -5.79
N ASN A 105 -18.66 -1.15 -5.14
CA ASN A 105 -19.75 -1.88 -5.79
C ASN A 105 -20.89 -0.96 -6.25
N ARG A 106 -21.18 0.08 -5.46
CA ARG A 106 -22.29 1.01 -5.74
C ARG A 106 -21.95 2.07 -6.78
N TYR A 107 -20.73 2.62 -6.76
CA TYR A 107 -20.38 3.81 -7.53
C TYR A 107 -19.42 3.54 -8.69
N ILE A 108 -18.61 2.47 -8.64
CA ILE A 108 -17.68 2.12 -9.72
C ILE A 108 -18.32 0.99 -10.56
N THR A 109 -18.77 1.35 -11.76
CA THR A 109 -19.53 0.46 -12.65
C THR A 109 -18.70 -0.12 -13.79
N ASP A 110 -17.54 0.42 -14.07
CA ASP A 110 -16.65 0.04 -15.18
C ASP A 110 -15.57 -0.97 -14.79
N ARG A 111 -15.52 -1.36 -13.52
CA ARG A 111 -14.61 -2.37 -12.97
C ARG A 111 -15.34 -3.39 -12.12
N PHE A 112 -14.71 -4.54 -11.88
CA PHE A 112 -15.26 -5.65 -11.13
C PHE A 112 -14.67 -5.77 -9.73
N LEU A 113 -15.42 -6.37 -8.81
CA LEU A 113 -14.91 -6.83 -7.53
C LEU A 113 -14.00 -8.06 -7.75
N PRO A 114 -12.95 -8.25 -6.95
CA PRO A 114 -12.55 -7.42 -5.80
C PRO A 114 -11.67 -6.23 -6.19
N ASP A 115 -11.19 -6.14 -7.43
CA ASP A 115 -10.13 -5.21 -7.86
C ASP A 115 -10.48 -3.75 -7.56
N LYS A 116 -11.70 -3.30 -7.91
CA LYS A 116 -12.12 -1.92 -7.64
C LYS A 116 -12.16 -1.55 -6.14
N ALA A 117 -12.39 -2.53 -5.27
CA ALA A 117 -12.33 -2.31 -3.83
C ALA A 117 -10.88 -2.30 -3.30
N ILE A 118 -10.03 -3.12 -3.89
CA ILE A 118 -8.59 -3.14 -3.62
C ILE A 118 -7.96 -1.81 -4.03
N ASP A 119 -8.30 -1.30 -5.22
CA ASP A 119 -7.81 -0.01 -5.71
C ASP A 119 -8.15 1.14 -4.75
N LEU A 120 -9.39 1.18 -4.21
CA LEU A 120 -9.79 2.19 -3.22
C LEU A 120 -8.96 2.10 -1.94
N VAL A 121 -8.75 0.88 -1.44
CA VAL A 121 -7.91 0.68 -0.24
C VAL A 121 -6.46 1.10 -0.49
N ASP A 122 -5.92 0.79 -1.66
CA ASP A 122 -4.55 1.17 -2.04
C ASP A 122 -4.40 2.68 -2.12
N GLU A 123 -5.36 3.37 -2.76
CA GLU A 123 -5.35 4.82 -2.91
C GLU A 123 -5.52 5.53 -1.56
N ALA A 124 -6.44 5.09 -0.71
CA ALA A 124 -6.62 5.63 0.64
C ALA A 124 -5.34 5.43 1.50
N CYS A 125 -4.70 4.26 1.42
CA CYS A 125 -3.43 4.02 2.09
C CYS A 125 -2.32 4.93 1.58
N ALA A 126 -2.25 5.17 0.26
CA ALA A 126 -1.25 6.06 -0.34
C ALA A 126 -1.49 7.53 0.06
N MET A 127 -2.76 7.94 0.21
CA MET A 127 -3.13 9.27 0.69
C MET A 127 -2.65 9.49 2.12
N ILE A 128 -3.00 8.60 3.05
CA ILE A 128 -2.56 8.68 4.45
C ILE A 128 -1.02 8.62 4.55
N LYS A 129 -0.35 7.78 3.77
CA LYS A 129 1.11 7.76 3.72
C LYS A 129 1.69 9.11 3.29
N THR A 130 1.08 9.76 2.31
CA THR A 130 1.51 11.09 1.86
C THR A 130 1.32 12.14 2.96
N GLU A 131 0.23 12.05 3.72
CA GLU A 131 -0.02 12.91 4.88
C GLU A 131 1.02 12.68 5.99
N LEU A 132 1.34 11.42 6.29
CA LEU A 132 2.38 11.05 7.26
C LEU A 132 3.76 11.60 6.89
N ASP A 133 4.07 11.66 5.60
CA ASP A 133 5.34 12.18 5.10
C ASP A 133 5.34 13.71 5.00
N SER A 134 4.17 14.34 5.01
CA SER A 134 3.99 15.79 4.92
C SER A 134 4.15 16.45 6.30
N MET A 135 4.45 17.74 6.28
CA MET A 135 4.43 18.56 7.50
C MET A 135 2.98 18.80 7.94
N PRO A 136 2.62 18.59 9.23
CA PRO A 136 1.29 18.91 9.74
C PRO A 136 0.88 20.35 9.47
N VAL A 137 -0.41 20.55 9.25
CA VAL A 137 -0.98 21.88 8.90
C VAL A 137 -0.66 22.91 9.97
N GLU A 138 -0.73 22.53 11.25
CA GLU A 138 -0.44 23.39 12.40
C GLU A 138 1.00 23.91 12.39
N VAL A 139 1.96 23.05 12.01
CA VAL A 139 3.38 23.43 11.92
C VAL A 139 3.63 24.31 10.70
N ASP A 140 2.96 24.02 9.58
CA ASP A 140 3.09 24.81 8.35
C ASP A 140 2.51 26.23 8.53
N GLU A 141 1.34 26.36 9.15
CA GLU A 141 0.72 27.66 9.44
C GLU A 141 1.62 28.56 10.30
N ILE A 142 2.17 28.01 11.40
CA ILE A 142 3.07 28.76 12.26
C ILE A 142 4.35 29.12 11.50
N THR A 143 4.89 28.20 10.68
CA THR A 143 6.11 28.45 9.90
C THR A 143 5.88 29.56 8.86
N ARG A 144 4.73 29.58 8.20
CA ARG A 144 4.36 30.65 7.26
C ARG A 144 4.22 32.00 7.97
N LYS A 145 3.60 32.00 9.17
CA LYS A 145 3.47 33.23 9.97
C LYS A 145 4.83 33.76 10.39
N ILE A 146 5.74 32.89 10.84
CA ILE A 146 7.12 33.26 11.15
C ILE A 146 7.78 33.90 9.93
N MET A 147 7.67 33.29 8.74
CA MET A 147 8.26 33.82 7.52
C MET A 147 7.73 35.21 7.16
N GLN A 148 6.42 35.45 7.32
CA GLN A 148 5.82 36.76 7.10
C GLN A 148 6.37 37.82 8.05
N LEU A 149 6.48 37.48 9.34
CA LEU A 149 7.01 38.39 10.36
C LEU A 149 8.53 38.63 10.17
N GLU A 150 9.30 37.66 9.70
CA GLU A 150 10.71 37.84 9.38
C GLU A 150 10.92 38.80 8.19
N ILE A 151 10.01 38.76 7.20
CA ILE A 151 10.03 39.74 6.10
C ILE A 151 9.72 41.15 6.64
N GLU A 152 8.71 41.30 7.51
CA GLU A 152 8.35 42.58 8.17
C GLU A 152 9.52 43.07 9.03
N GLU A 153 10.15 42.18 9.82
CA GLU A 153 11.35 42.50 10.62
C GLU A 153 12.48 43.09 9.77
N THR A 154 12.71 42.43 8.61
CA THR A 154 13.77 42.88 7.71
C THR A 154 13.49 44.26 7.10
N ALA A 155 12.22 44.59 6.86
CA ALA A 155 11.81 45.90 6.40
C ALA A 155 11.94 46.96 7.50
N LEU A 156 11.44 46.68 8.71
CA LEU A 156 11.50 47.60 9.86
C LEU A 156 12.89 47.92 10.34
N LYS A 157 13.85 46.95 10.19
CA LYS A 157 15.29 47.20 10.50
C LYS A 157 15.92 48.29 9.66
N LYS A 158 15.31 48.68 8.53
CA LYS A 158 15.82 49.74 7.64
C LYS A 158 15.25 51.12 7.98
N GLU A 159 14.23 51.14 8.83
CA GLU A 159 13.55 52.37 9.23
C GLU A 159 14.18 52.91 10.53
N GLU A 160 14.30 54.28 10.65
CA GLU A 160 14.95 54.93 11.80
C GLU A 160 13.96 55.62 12.74
N ASP A 161 12.71 55.66 12.38
CA ASP A 161 11.72 56.37 13.17
C ASP A 161 11.32 55.62 14.47
N ASN A 162 10.79 56.34 15.46
CA ASN A 162 10.51 55.77 16.78
C ASN A 162 9.32 54.77 16.76
N LEU A 163 8.38 54.95 15.85
CA LEU A 163 7.23 54.05 15.70
C LEU A 163 7.66 52.70 15.14
N SER A 164 8.51 52.71 14.12
CA SER A 164 9.07 51.50 13.54
C SER A 164 9.96 50.77 14.54
N LYS A 165 10.74 51.44 15.38
CA LYS A 165 11.50 50.82 16.46
C LYS A 165 10.65 50.14 17.51
N GLN A 166 9.52 50.75 17.87
CA GLN A 166 8.60 50.17 18.82
C GLN A 166 7.90 48.94 18.24
N ARG A 167 7.41 49.02 16.99
CA ARG A 167 6.84 47.90 16.26
C ARG A 167 7.85 46.75 16.09
N LEU A 168 9.12 47.08 15.83
CA LEU A 168 10.19 46.07 15.71
C LEU A 168 10.43 45.31 17.02
N ALA A 169 10.38 45.96 18.17
CA ALA A 169 10.49 45.30 19.47
C ALA A 169 9.32 44.33 19.76
N ASP A 170 8.10 44.80 19.49
CA ASP A 170 6.91 43.97 19.66
C ASP A 170 6.94 42.76 18.72
N LEU A 171 7.31 42.97 17.46
CA LEU A 171 7.41 41.92 16.45
C LEU A 171 8.49 40.91 16.81
N GLN A 172 9.63 41.33 17.35
CA GLN A 172 10.67 40.41 17.80
C GLN A 172 10.24 39.53 18.98
N ALA A 173 9.42 40.08 19.88
CA ALA A 173 8.83 39.28 20.97
C ALA A 173 7.84 38.24 20.42
N GLU A 174 6.94 38.65 19.47
CA GLU A 174 6.01 37.74 18.81
C GLU A 174 6.75 36.64 18.03
N LEU A 175 7.83 37.01 17.30
CA LEU A 175 8.68 36.05 16.57
C LEU A 175 9.35 35.05 17.50
N ALA A 176 9.85 35.47 18.66
CA ALA A 176 10.47 34.56 19.63
C ALA A 176 9.46 33.55 20.14
N GLU A 177 8.27 33.99 20.52
CA GLU A 177 7.20 33.10 20.98
C GLU A 177 6.76 32.09 19.90
N LEU A 178 6.53 32.55 18.66
CA LEU A 178 6.14 31.68 17.55
C LEU A 178 7.24 30.68 17.19
N LYS A 179 8.52 31.07 17.27
CA LYS A 179 9.66 30.16 17.04
C LYS A 179 9.73 29.08 18.11
N ASP A 180 9.50 29.43 19.36
CA ASP A 180 9.46 28.44 20.45
C ASP A 180 8.29 27.46 20.29
N GLN A 181 7.11 27.95 19.92
CA GLN A 181 5.95 27.11 19.59
C GLN A 181 6.23 26.18 18.40
N ALA A 182 6.79 26.70 17.30
CA ALA A 182 7.14 25.93 16.12
C ALA A 182 8.17 24.84 16.44
N ASN A 183 9.19 25.14 17.23
CA ASN A 183 10.20 24.19 17.66
C ASN A 183 9.60 23.08 18.53
N SER A 184 8.70 23.43 19.46
CA SER A 184 8.00 22.46 20.31
C SER A 184 7.14 21.51 19.48
N LEU A 185 6.34 22.04 18.53
CA LEU A 185 5.48 21.23 17.65
C LEU A 185 6.32 20.36 16.69
N LYS A 186 7.39 20.90 16.11
CA LYS A 186 8.32 20.12 15.28
C LYS A 186 8.93 18.95 16.05
N ALA A 187 9.39 19.19 17.28
CA ALA A 187 9.96 18.14 18.10
C ALA A 187 8.94 17.05 18.46
N LYS A 188 7.68 17.43 18.73
CA LYS A 188 6.59 16.47 18.92
C LYS A 188 6.35 15.64 17.66
N TRP A 189 6.19 16.30 16.52
CA TRP A 189 5.97 15.65 15.23
C TRP A 189 7.11 14.69 14.85
N GLU A 190 8.37 15.12 14.98
CA GLU A 190 9.54 14.26 14.71
C GLU A 190 9.57 13.03 15.61
N ASN A 191 9.19 13.16 16.89
CA ASN A 191 9.11 12.05 17.83
C ASN A 191 7.97 11.09 17.46
N GLU A 192 6.78 11.59 17.09
CA GLU A 192 5.66 10.77 16.66
C GLU A 192 5.99 10.05 15.35
N LYS A 193 6.56 10.75 14.36
CA LYS A 193 7.01 10.17 13.09
C LYS A 193 8.06 9.08 13.30
N ALA A 194 9.04 9.29 14.16
CA ALA A 194 10.06 8.29 14.48
C ALA A 194 9.48 7.03 15.12
N ALA A 195 8.44 7.17 15.96
CA ALA A 195 7.76 6.03 16.55
C ALA A 195 7.01 5.20 15.50
N VAL A 196 6.30 5.85 14.56
CA VAL A 196 5.61 5.20 13.44
C VAL A 196 6.61 4.48 12.54
N GLU A 197 7.71 5.15 12.16
CA GLU A 197 8.73 4.57 11.30
C GLU A 197 9.40 3.34 11.94
N LYS A 198 9.62 3.36 13.26
CA LYS A 198 10.13 2.19 13.98
C LYS A 198 9.18 1.00 13.92
N ILE A 199 7.88 1.23 14.12
CA ILE A 199 6.86 0.17 14.02
C ILE A 199 6.81 -0.38 12.59
N ARG A 200 6.89 0.47 11.58
CA ARG A 200 6.92 0.10 10.18
C ARG A 200 8.13 -0.78 9.86
N THR A 201 9.32 -0.38 10.23
CA THR A 201 10.54 -1.17 9.97
C THR A 201 10.49 -2.55 10.64
N LEU A 202 9.96 -2.65 11.87
CA LEU A 202 9.78 -3.93 12.56
C LEU A 202 8.75 -4.83 11.84
N LYS A 203 7.67 -4.27 11.28
CA LYS A 203 6.70 -5.02 10.48
C LYS A 203 7.29 -5.51 9.18
N GLU A 204 8.06 -4.67 8.46
CA GLU A 204 8.77 -5.05 7.24
C GLU A 204 9.77 -6.19 7.52
N GLU A 205 10.54 -6.10 8.59
CA GLU A 205 11.46 -7.18 9.01
C GLU A 205 10.71 -8.47 9.36
N MET A 206 9.57 -8.38 10.02
CA MET A 206 8.75 -9.54 10.35
C MET A 206 8.26 -10.25 9.08
N GLU A 207 7.77 -9.51 8.10
CA GLU A 207 7.31 -10.10 6.83
C GLU A 207 8.48 -10.70 6.03
N GLN A 208 9.65 -10.05 6.02
CA GLN A 208 10.85 -10.62 5.41
C GLN A 208 11.23 -11.94 6.06
N VAL A 209 11.21 -12.02 7.39
CA VAL A 209 11.52 -13.25 8.12
C VAL A 209 10.48 -14.34 7.83
N LYS A 210 9.19 -14.00 7.74
CA LYS A 210 8.14 -14.95 7.33
C LYS A 210 8.39 -15.52 5.92
N ALA A 211 8.77 -14.64 4.98
CA ALA A 211 9.12 -15.05 3.62
C ALA A 211 10.36 -15.96 3.59
N ASP A 212 11.39 -15.63 4.37
CA ASP A 212 12.62 -16.44 4.48
C ASP A 212 12.34 -17.82 5.09
N ILE A 213 11.44 -17.91 6.09
CA ILE A 213 10.99 -19.20 6.65
C ILE A 213 10.34 -20.04 5.56
N GLN A 214 9.42 -19.47 4.77
CA GLN A 214 8.78 -20.20 3.67
C GLN A 214 9.78 -20.66 2.61
N ALA A 215 10.75 -19.80 2.27
CA ALA A 215 11.80 -20.13 1.31
C ALA A 215 12.70 -21.27 1.83
N ALA A 216 13.10 -21.22 3.11
CA ALA A 216 13.88 -22.29 3.75
C ALA A 216 13.12 -23.62 3.78
N GLN A 217 11.82 -23.60 4.10
CA GLN A 217 10.96 -24.79 4.08
C GLN A 217 10.84 -25.39 2.66
N ARG A 218 10.68 -24.56 1.62
CA ARG A 218 10.65 -25.02 0.22
C ARG A 218 11.95 -25.67 -0.22
N ASN A 219 13.08 -25.17 0.30
CA ASN A 219 14.42 -25.70 0.02
C ASN A 219 14.82 -26.86 0.94
N TYR A 220 13.90 -27.32 1.83
CA TYR A 220 14.15 -28.38 2.82
C TYR A 220 15.25 -28.05 3.83
N ASP A 221 15.61 -26.76 4.00
CA ASP A 221 16.53 -26.28 5.04
C ASP A 221 15.77 -26.07 6.37
N LEU A 222 15.46 -27.19 7.02
CA LEU A 222 14.67 -27.19 8.25
C LEU A 222 15.41 -26.55 9.42
N ASN A 223 16.74 -26.57 9.44
CA ASN A 223 17.52 -25.95 10.51
C ASN A 223 17.40 -24.43 10.45
N LYS A 224 17.58 -23.84 9.26
CA LYS A 224 17.40 -22.39 9.05
C LYS A 224 15.95 -21.96 9.29
N ALA A 225 14.98 -22.75 8.83
CA ALA A 225 13.57 -22.47 9.09
C ALA A 225 13.26 -22.46 10.61
N ALA A 226 13.80 -23.42 11.37
CA ALA A 226 13.61 -23.48 12.82
C ALA A 226 14.29 -22.31 13.55
N GLU A 227 15.52 -21.94 13.18
CA GLU A 227 16.24 -20.79 13.73
C GLU A 227 15.45 -19.47 13.54
N LEU A 228 14.95 -19.25 12.34
CA LEU A 228 14.16 -18.07 12.04
C LEU A 228 12.81 -18.08 12.77
N GLN A 229 12.12 -19.21 12.78
CA GLN A 229 10.77 -19.36 13.35
C GLN A 229 10.76 -19.28 14.88
N TYR A 230 11.74 -19.88 15.56
CA TYR A 230 11.77 -19.95 17.02
C TYR A 230 12.75 -18.98 17.68
N GLY A 231 13.67 -18.42 16.89
CA GLY A 231 14.65 -17.44 17.38
C GLY A 231 14.29 -16.01 16.96
N LYS A 232 14.40 -15.71 15.65
CA LYS A 232 14.31 -14.33 15.15
C LYS A 232 12.87 -13.78 15.17
N LEU A 233 11.90 -14.55 14.71
CA LEU A 233 10.50 -14.11 14.62
C LEU A 233 9.91 -13.71 15.99
N PRO A 234 10.04 -14.49 17.08
CA PRO A 234 9.52 -14.10 18.39
C PRO A 234 10.21 -12.86 18.98
N ALA A 235 11.50 -12.66 18.67
CA ALA A 235 12.23 -11.46 19.12
C ALA A 235 11.65 -10.20 18.48
N ILE A 236 11.45 -10.21 17.16
CA ILE A 236 10.84 -9.09 16.43
C ILE A 236 9.40 -8.85 16.92
N GLN A 237 8.61 -9.90 17.12
CA GLN A 237 7.25 -9.78 17.65
C GLN A 237 7.21 -9.10 19.03
N LYS A 238 8.17 -9.43 19.90
CA LYS A 238 8.27 -8.79 21.21
C LYS A 238 8.63 -7.32 21.10
N GLU A 239 9.62 -6.97 20.27
CA GLU A 239 10.01 -5.58 20.03
C GLU A 239 8.87 -4.76 19.41
N LEU A 240 8.10 -5.37 18.49
CA LEU A 240 6.93 -4.75 17.89
C LEU A 240 5.85 -4.47 18.95
N ALA A 241 5.53 -5.44 19.81
CA ALA A 241 4.54 -5.27 20.85
C ALA A 241 4.96 -4.19 21.88
N GLU A 242 6.24 -4.10 22.22
CA GLU A 242 6.78 -3.05 23.09
C GLU A 242 6.70 -1.67 22.40
N ALA A 243 7.01 -1.58 21.11
CA ALA A 243 6.90 -0.34 20.35
C ALA A 243 5.44 0.11 20.21
N GLU A 244 4.51 -0.80 19.94
CA GLU A 244 3.08 -0.51 19.83
C GLU A 244 2.47 -0.07 21.16
N SER A 245 2.85 -0.70 22.29
CA SER A 245 2.37 -0.30 23.61
C SER A 245 2.86 1.11 23.96
N THR A 246 4.15 1.40 23.72
CA THR A 246 4.73 2.73 23.99
C THR A 246 4.10 3.81 23.12
N ALA A 247 3.69 3.45 21.91
CA ALA A 247 3.04 4.35 20.98
C ALA A 247 1.55 4.57 21.26
N SER A 248 0.86 3.58 21.87
CA SER A 248 -0.55 3.66 22.26
C SER A 248 -0.77 4.48 23.54
N ASP A 249 0.21 4.47 24.46
CA ASP A 249 0.14 5.24 25.72
C ASP A 249 0.31 6.76 25.52
N LYS A 250 0.80 7.19 24.36
CA LYS A 250 0.89 8.62 24.01
C LYS A 250 -0.24 8.94 23.03
N GLU A 251 -1.15 9.82 23.45
CA GLU A 251 -2.10 10.43 22.50
C GLU A 251 -1.30 11.10 21.39
N ARG A 252 -1.43 10.57 20.16
CA ARG A 252 -0.83 11.18 18.97
C ARG A 252 -1.79 12.25 18.47
N GLU A 253 -1.33 13.49 18.47
CA GLU A 253 -2.12 14.65 18.07
C GLU A 253 -1.84 15.10 16.63
N LEU A 254 -0.63 14.82 16.12
CA LEU A 254 -0.12 15.39 14.87
C LEU A 254 -0.01 14.38 13.73
N VAL A 255 -0.03 13.07 14.05
CA VAL A 255 0.21 12.01 13.05
C VAL A 255 -0.99 11.06 13.00
N HIS A 256 -1.73 11.08 11.89
CA HIS A 256 -2.82 10.14 11.62
C HIS A 256 -2.29 8.97 10.77
N GLU A 257 -2.27 7.77 11.35
CA GLU A 257 -1.77 6.55 10.68
C GLU A 257 -2.89 5.58 10.28
N VAL A 258 -4.15 5.90 10.56
CA VAL A 258 -5.26 4.98 10.40
C VAL A 258 -6.13 5.41 9.22
N VAL A 259 -6.25 4.53 8.24
CA VAL A 259 -7.23 4.65 7.16
C VAL A 259 -8.61 4.32 7.73
N SER A 260 -9.52 5.26 7.70
CA SER A 260 -10.91 5.15 8.17
C SER A 260 -11.90 5.05 7.00
N GLU A 261 -13.17 5.25 7.30
CA GLU A 261 -14.24 5.26 6.29
C GLU A 261 -14.28 6.57 5.51
N ASP A 262 -13.63 7.62 6.01
CA ASP A 262 -13.69 8.97 5.46
C ASP A 262 -12.72 9.17 4.29
N GLU A 263 -11.59 8.46 4.27
CA GLU A 263 -10.64 8.44 3.15
C GLU A 263 -11.12 7.61 1.98
#